data_4b110681f23a7db3f9e561916db477e2
#
_entry.id   4b110681f23a7db3f9e561916db477e2
#
_cell.length_a   1.000
_cell.length_b   1.000
_cell.length_c   1.000
_cell.angle_alpha   90.00
_cell.angle_beta   90.00
_cell.angle_gamma   90.00
#
_symmetry.space_group_name_H-M   'P 1'
#
loop_
_entity.id
_entity.type
_entity.pdbx_description
1 polymer ?
#
loop_
_entity_poly.entity_id
_entity_poly.type
_entity_poly.pdbx_seq_one_letter_code
_entity_poly.pdbx_strand_id
1 'polypeptide(L)'
;ILLSILIGGMTFSGSILAWGKLSEVINSAAVVFGAQRFVNALILVAIVVCSVMFCLEPAVDSPYLYAVIALALIFGVMAVLPIGGADMPVVISLLNSYSGLAACAAGFAINNNILIVAGSMVGAAGIILTNIMCKAMNRSLGHVLFSGFGAVKEATKVEGEVKPINSEDAFLILEAAQSVTFVPGYGMAVAQAQHVVRELGELLEKNGAEVTYAIHPVAGRMPGHMNVLLAEANVPYDQLVEMDDINPRIDKVDVAVVIGANDVVNPAARNDENSPIYGMPIINVDYAQTVFVLKRSMASGFSGVDNPLFFGDNTRMLFGDAKQSIAAVVAEFKT
;
A
#
# COMPACT_ATOMS: atom_id res chain seq x y z
N ILE A 1 -23.64 13.89 -18.83
CA ILE A 1 -23.16 15.02 -18.02
C ILE A 1 -23.30 14.73 -16.52
N LEU A 2 -24.53 14.49 -15.99
CA LEU A 2 -24.75 14.25 -14.55
C LEU A 2 -23.94 13.09 -14.00
N LEU A 3 -23.85 11.96 -14.75
CA LEU A 3 -23.03 10.82 -14.36
C LEU A 3 -21.53 11.20 -14.29
N SER A 4 -21.05 11.98 -15.23
CA SER A 4 -19.66 12.46 -15.23
C SER A 4 -19.39 13.38 -14.06
N ILE A 5 -20.34 14.26 -13.71
CA ILE A 5 -20.24 15.16 -12.55
C ILE A 5 -20.24 14.37 -11.23
N LEU A 6 -21.13 13.39 -11.11
CA LEU A 6 -21.22 12.55 -9.90
C LEU A 6 -19.93 11.77 -9.67
N ILE A 7 -19.51 10.99 -10.67
CA ILE A 7 -18.32 10.14 -10.54
C ILE A 7 -17.06 11.02 -10.44
N GLY A 8 -16.96 12.07 -11.26
CA GLY A 8 -15.81 12.98 -11.25
C GLY A 8 -15.69 13.77 -9.95
N GLY A 9 -16.79 14.31 -9.42
CA GLY A 9 -16.82 15.03 -8.14
C GLY A 9 -16.44 14.14 -6.97
N MET A 10 -17.03 12.92 -6.92
CA MET A 10 -16.72 11.93 -5.89
C MET A 10 -15.23 11.53 -5.93
N THR A 11 -14.69 11.25 -7.12
CA THR A 11 -13.28 10.85 -7.26
C THR A 11 -12.32 11.98 -6.95
N PHE A 12 -12.63 13.21 -7.33
CA PHE A 12 -11.80 14.36 -7.06
C PHE A 12 -11.61 14.59 -5.56
N SER A 13 -12.70 14.75 -4.82
CA SER A 13 -12.64 15.00 -3.37
C SER A 13 -12.14 13.78 -2.59
N GLY A 14 -12.54 12.57 -2.99
CA GLY A 14 -12.03 11.32 -2.42
C GLY A 14 -10.54 11.14 -2.62
N SER A 15 -10.00 11.50 -3.79
CA SER A 15 -8.57 11.42 -4.07
C SER A 15 -7.75 12.42 -3.27
N ILE A 16 -8.26 13.63 -3.06
CA ILE A 16 -7.59 14.63 -2.19
C ILE A 16 -7.50 14.09 -0.75
N LEU A 17 -8.58 13.51 -0.23
CA LEU A 17 -8.58 12.93 1.11
C LEU A 17 -7.65 11.72 1.20
N ALA A 18 -7.67 10.84 0.19
CA ALA A 18 -6.76 9.69 0.13
C ALA A 18 -5.29 10.13 0.07
N TRP A 19 -4.98 11.17 -0.71
CA TRP A 19 -3.65 11.77 -0.74
C TRP A 19 -3.26 12.34 0.62
N GLY A 20 -4.16 13.07 1.29
CA GLY A 20 -3.90 13.64 2.61
C GLY A 20 -3.60 12.59 3.69
N LYS A 21 -4.32 11.45 3.65
CA LYS A 21 -4.04 10.29 4.51
C LYS A 21 -2.71 9.61 4.14
N LEU A 22 -2.43 9.48 2.84
CA LEU A 22 -1.24 8.80 2.34
C LEU A 22 0.05 9.59 2.60
N SER A 23 -0.02 10.91 2.56
CA SER A 23 1.09 11.82 2.86
C SER A 23 1.25 12.13 4.37
N GLU A 24 0.46 11.46 5.22
CA GLU A 24 0.45 11.66 6.68
C GLU A 24 0.11 13.10 7.14
N VAL A 25 -0.40 13.93 6.22
CA VAL A 25 -0.94 15.27 6.56
C VAL A 25 -2.22 15.14 7.38
N ILE A 26 -3.00 14.09 7.11
CA ILE A 26 -4.19 13.71 7.85
C ILE A 26 -3.95 12.33 8.47
N ASN A 27 -4.42 12.12 9.69
CA ASN A 27 -4.31 10.81 10.34
C ASN A 27 -4.86 9.70 9.43
N SER A 28 -4.06 8.66 9.20
CA SER A 28 -4.40 7.50 8.35
C SER A 28 -5.47 6.59 8.96
N ALA A 29 -5.80 6.77 10.25
CA ALA A 29 -6.82 5.97 10.91
C ALA A 29 -8.21 6.13 10.27
N ALA A 30 -9.01 5.09 10.34
CA ALA A 30 -10.40 5.13 9.92
C ALA A 30 -11.21 6.06 10.85
N VAL A 31 -11.88 7.08 10.28
CA VAL A 31 -12.77 7.95 11.02
C VAL A 31 -14.21 7.54 10.75
N VAL A 32 -14.87 7.00 11.77
CA VAL A 32 -16.22 6.44 11.67
C VAL A 32 -17.14 7.08 12.71
N PHE A 33 -18.35 7.40 12.32
CA PHE A 33 -19.41 7.85 13.24
C PHE A 33 -20.69 7.02 13.04
N GLY A 34 -21.47 6.84 14.12
CA GLY A 34 -22.53 5.82 14.19
C GLY A 34 -23.64 5.90 13.14
N ALA A 35 -23.89 7.07 12.53
CA ALA A 35 -24.93 7.26 11.52
C ALA A 35 -24.37 7.37 10.07
N GLN A 36 -23.08 7.16 9.86
CA GLN A 36 -22.40 7.45 8.58
C GLN A 36 -23.00 6.72 7.38
N ARG A 37 -23.38 5.45 7.54
CA ARG A 37 -24.03 4.68 6.45
C ARG A 37 -25.35 5.33 6.03
N PHE A 38 -26.14 5.76 7.00
CA PHE A 38 -27.41 6.42 6.76
C PHE A 38 -27.22 7.77 6.07
N VAL A 39 -26.24 8.57 6.54
CA VAL A 39 -25.87 9.85 5.93
C VAL A 39 -25.41 9.66 4.49
N ASN A 40 -24.55 8.70 4.22
CA ASN A 40 -24.09 8.39 2.86
C ASN A 40 -25.24 7.97 1.93
N ALA A 41 -26.16 7.14 2.43
CA ALA A 41 -27.36 6.76 1.69
C ALA A 41 -28.27 7.97 1.40
N LEU A 42 -28.45 8.84 2.38
CA LEU A 42 -29.25 10.07 2.23
C LEU A 42 -28.65 11.02 1.19
N ILE A 43 -27.32 11.20 1.22
CA ILE A 43 -26.62 12.02 0.22
C ILE A 43 -26.81 11.44 -1.18
N LEU A 44 -26.66 10.11 -1.33
CA LEU A 44 -26.86 9.46 -2.62
C LEU A 44 -28.30 9.64 -3.15
N VAL A 45 -29.30 9.48 -2.28
CA VAL A 45 -30.72 9.71 -2.64
C VAL A 45 -30.93 11.17 -3.04
N ALA A 46 -30.35 12.13 -2.30
CA ALA A 46 -30.46 13.55 -2.63
C ALA A 46 -29.83 13.87 -3.99
N ILE A 47 -28.66 13.27 -4.32
CA ILE A 47 -28.03 13.40 -5.64
C ILE A 47 -28.97 12.89 -6.74
N VAL A 48 -29.58 11.71 -6.54
CA VAL A 48 -30.52 11.14 -7.53
C VAL A 48 -31.72 12.04 -7.72
N VAL A 49 -32.33 12.52 -6.64
CA VAL A 49 -33.49 13.44 -6.70
C VAL A 49 -33.13 14.74 -7.41
N CYS A 50 -32.02 15.40 -7.05
CA CYS A 50 -31.57 16.62 -7.72
C CYS A 50 -31.26 16.37 -9.19
N SER A 51 -30.70 15.20 -9.55
CA SER A 51 -30.42 14.82 -10.93
C SER A 51 -31.69 14.64 -11.76
N VAL A 52 -32.72 14.02 -11.19
CA VAL A 52 -34.04 13.88 -11.84
C VAL A 52 -34.70 15.25 -12.03
N MET A 53 -34.70 16.10 -11.00
CA MET A 53 -35.23 17.47 -11.10
C MET A 53 -34.52 18.29 -12.17
N PHE A 54 -33.19 18.18 -12.27
CA PHE A 54 -32.42 18.83 -13.32
C PHE A 54 -32.78 18.28 -14.72
N CYS A 55 -33.06 16.99 -14.86
CA CYS A 55 -33.47 16.41 -16.14
C CYS A 55 -34.88 16.88 -16.60
N LEU A 56 -35.75 17.20 -15.64
CA LEU A 56 -37.10 17.69 -15.94
C LEU A 56 -37.07 19.17 -16.40
N GLU A 57 -36.19 19.98 -15.80
CA GLU A 57 -36.02 21.40 -16.11
C GLU A 57 -34.54 21.74 -16.34
N PRO A 58 -33.98 21.37 -17.51
CA PRO A 58 -32.56 21.57 -17.77
C PRO A 58 -32.26 23.05 -18.04
N ALA A 59 -31.58 23.69 -17.11
CA ALA A 59 -31.03 25.04 -17.25
C ALA A 59 -29.58 25.08 -16.77
N VAL A 60 -28.74 25.87 -17.42
CA VAL A 60 -27.31 25.99 -17.07
C VAL A 60 -27.14 26.54 -15.65
N ASP A 61 -28.00 27.48 -15.25
CA ASP A 61 -27.99 28.09 -13.90
C ASP A 61 -28.97 27.41 -12.92
N SER A 62 -29.29 26.14 -13.19
CA SER A 62 -30.21 25.42 -12.31
C SER A 62 -29.58 25.17 -10.92
N PRO A 63 -30.28 25.50 -9.83
CA PRO A 63 -29.83 25.23 -8.49
C PRO A 63 -29.62 23.73 -8.24
N TYR A 64 -30.35 22.86 -8.96
CA TYR A 64 -30.20 21.41 -8.87
C TYR A 64 -28.84 20.94 -9.43
N LEU A 65 -28.30 21.59 -10.48
CA LEU A 65 -26.97 21.27 -11.01
C LEU A 65 -25.88 21.57 -9.98
N TYR A 66 -25.93 22.75 -9.36
CA TYR A 66 -24.98 23.14 -8.30
C TYR A 66 -25.11 22.25 -7.08
N ALA A 67 -26.34 21.83 -6.73
CA ALA A 67 -26.58 20.89 -5.63
C ALA A 67 -25.94 19.51 -5.93
N VAL A 68 -26.07 18.97 -7.15
CA VAL A 68 -25.44 17.71 -7.54
C VAL A 68 -23.90 17.82 -7.45
N ILE A 69 -23.29 18.91 -7.90
CA ILE A 69 -21.85 19.13 -7.79
C ILE A 69 -21.41 19.13 -6.33
N ALA A 70 -22.06 19.95 -5.49
CA ALA A 70 -21.71 20.06 -4.07
C ALA A 70 -21.89 18.72 -3.32
N LEU A 71 -23.01 18.03 -3.55
CA LEU A 71 -23.29 16.73 -2.93
C LEU A 71 -22.30 15.63 -3.41
N ALA A 72 -21.89 15.64 -4.68
CA ALA A 72 -20.91 14.70 -5.21
C ALA A 72 -19.53 14.88 -4.55
N LEU A 73 -19.11 16.14 -4.33
CA LEU A 73 -17.88 16.46 -3.62
C LEU A 73 -17.93 16.01 -2.14
N ILE A 74 -19.05 16.28 -1.45
CA ILE A 74 -19.26 15.83 -0.07
C ILE A 74 -19.26 14.30 0.00
N PHE A 75 -19.95 13.65 -0.93
CA PHE A 75 -20.02 12.19 -0.98
C PHE A 75 -18.67 11.54 -1.14
N GLY A 76 -17.76 12.11 -1.95
CA GLY A 76 -16.40 11.59 -2.13
C GLY A 76 -15.58 11.63 -0.82
N VAL A 77 -15.67 12.73 -0.05
CA VAL A 77 -15.05 12.83 1.27
C VAL A 77 -15.64 11.77 2.21
N MET A 78 -16.97 11.69 2.27
CA MET A 78 -17.70 10.80 3.19
C MET A 78 -17.48 9.32 2.86
N ALA A 79 -17.23 8.99 1.61
CA ALA A 79 -16.95 7.62 1.18
C ALA A 79 -15.53 7.15 1.56
N VAL A 80 -14.53 8.03 1.51
CA VAL A 80 -13.12 7.69 1.78
C VAL A 80 -12.75 7.86 3.26
N LEU A 81 -13.45 8.72 3.99
CA LEU A 81 -13.18 9.03 5.40
C LEU A 81 -13.10 7.78 6.31
N PRO A 82 -14.01 6.78 6.20
CA PRO A 82 -14.03 5.60 7.05
C PRO A 82 -12.98 4.55 6.68
N ILE A 83 -12.23 4.75 5.60
CA ILE A 83 -11.26 3.76 5.12
C ILE A 83 -9.90 4.04 5.77
N GLY A 84 -9.35 2.99 6.40
CA GLY A 84 -8.04 3.06 7.08
C GLY A 84 -6.86 3.00 6.09
N GLY A 85 -5.67 3.37 6.58
CA GLY A 85 -4.42 3.37 5.81
C GLY A 85 -4.12 2.04 5.14
N ALA A 86 -4.31 0.92 5.85
CA ALA A 86 -4.04 -0.42 5.33
C ALA A 86 -4.75 -0.71 3.99
N ASP A 87 -6.00 -0.25 3.85
CA ASP A 87 -6.82 -0.48 2.66
C ASP A 87 -6.68 0.64 1.59
N MET A 88 -5.93 1.69 1.89
CA MET A 88 -5.82 2.87 1.03
C MET A 88 -5.27 2.57 -0.38
N PRO A 89 -4.29 1.67 -0.60
CA PRO A 89 -3.84 1.33 -1.94
C PRO A 89 -4.96 0.78 -2.83
N VAL A 90 -5.85 -0.04 -2.28
CA VAL A 90 -7.04 -0.57 -2.99
C VAL A 90 -7.99 0.56 -3.38
N VAL A 91 -8.23 1.49 -2.46
CA VAL A 91 -9.11 2.65 -2.68
C VAL A 91 -8.56 3.57 -3.76
N ILE A 92 -7.24 3.84 -3.77
CA ILE A 92 -6.61 4.66 -4.80
C ILE A 92 -6.77 4.03 -6.18
N SER A 93 -6.56 2.72 -6.30
CA SER A 93 -6.80 2.00 -7.55
C SER A 93 -8.25 2.10 -8.02
N LEU A 94 -9.20 1.98 -7.08
CA LEU A 94 -10.63 2.11 -7.37
C LEU A 94 -11.00 3.55 -7.80
N LEU A 95 -10.49 4.57 -7.10
CA LEU A 95 -10.71 5.97 -7.47
C LEU A 95 -10.11 6.30 -8.84
N ASN A 96 -8.95 5.73 -9.17
CA ASN A 96 -8.39 5.84 -10.52
C ASN A 96 -9.31 5.22 -11.58
N SER A 97 -9.89 4.05 -11.30
CA SER A 97 -10.89 3.43 -12.17
C SER A 97 -12.11 4.34 -12.38
N TYR A 98 -12.63 4.91 -11.30
CA TYR A 98 -13.76 5.84 -11.37
C TYR A 98 -13.42 7.11 -12.15
N SER A 99 -12.19 7.62 -12.05
CA SER A 99 -11.72 8.73 -12.88
C SER A 99 -11.76 8.38 -14.37
N GLY A 100 -11.35 7.17 -14.74
CA GLY A 100 -11.49 6.65 -16.10
C GLY A 100 -12.94 6.58 -16.56
N LEU A 101 -13.84 6.07 -15.71
CA LEU A 101 -15.28 6.02 -16.03
C LEU A 101 -15.90 7.42 -16.14
N ALA A 102 -15.48 8.38 -15.32
CA ALA A 102 -15.92 9.77 -15.43
C ALA A 102 -15.47 10.40 -16.76
N ALA A 103 -14.22 10.13 -17.18
CA ALA A 103 -13.71 10.58 -18.46
C ALA A 103 -14.48 9.94 -19.65
N CYS A 104 -14.79 8.64 -19.56
CA CYS A 104 -15.63 7.94 -20.54
C CYS A 104 -17.02 8.60 -20.65
N ALA A 105 -17.67 8.84 -19.51
CA ALA A 105 -18.99 9.50 -19.46
C ALA A 105 -18.93 10.96 -20.01
N ALA A 106 -17.85 11.69 -19.75
CA ALA A 106 -17.61 13.01 -20.35
C ALA A 106 -17.42 12.90 -21.87
N GLY A 107 -16.68 11.88 -22.33
CA GLY A 107 -16.48 11.60 -23.75
C GLY A 107 -17.78 11.41 -24.52
N PHE A 108 -18.74 10.69 -23.94
CA PHE A 108 -20.10 10.58 -24.52
C PHE A 108 -20.81 11.94 -24.58
N ALA A 109 -20.67 12.78 -23.55
CA ALA A 109 -21.33 14.07 -23.50
C ALA A 109 -20.83 15.06 -24.56
N ILE A 110 -19.52 15.01 -24.89
CA ILE A 110 -18.88 15.89 -25.87
C ILE A 110 -18.60 15.23 -27.22
N ASN A 111 -19.06 14.00 -27.42
CA ASN A 111 -18.89 13.23 -28.67
C ASN A 111 -17.39 12.99 -29.02
N ASN A 112 -16.56 12.73 -28.03
CA ASN A 112 -15.12 12.49 -28.20
C ASN A 112 -14.78 11.02 -28.07
N ASN A 113 -14.56 10.32 -29.19
CA ASN A 113 -14.27 8.88 -29.21
C ASN A 113 -12.96 8.51 -28.53
N ILE A 114 -11.94 9.37 -28.59
CA ILE A 114 -10.65 9.11 -27.94
C ILE A 114 -10.84 9.07 -26.42
N LEU A 115 -11.59 10.03 -25.88
CA LEU A 115 -11.87 10.11 -24.46
C LEU A 115 -12.74 8.93 -23.97
N ILE A 116 -13.70 8.47 -24.81
CA ILE A 116 -14.50 7.28 -24.50
C ILE A 116 -13.61 6.04 -24.42
N VAL A 117 -12.76 5.79 -25.42
CA VAL A 117 -11.89 4.62 -25.46
C VAL A 117 -10.86 4.66 -24.32
N ALA A 118 -10.12 5.77 -24.19
CA ALA A 118 -9.12 5.91 -23.15
C ALA A 118 -9.73 5.80 -21.73
N GLY A 119 -10.86 6.46 -21.50
CA GLY A 119 -11.56 6.40 -20.21
C GLY A 119 -12.08 5.02 -19.87
N SER A 120 -12.62 4.27 -20.85
CA SER A 120 -13.08 2.89 -20.64
C SER A 120 -11.91 1.94 -20.35
N MET A 121 -10.77 2.09 -21.03
CA MET A 121 -9.56 1.29 -20.77
C MET A 121 -9.00 1.54 -19.37
N VAL A 122 -8.87 2.80 -18.95
CA VAL A 122 -8.42 3.16 -17.60
C VAL A 122 -9.40 2.66 -16.55
N GLY A 123 -10.71 2.79 -16.80
CA GLY A 123 -11.75 2.27 -15.91
C GLY A 123 -11.66 0.76 -15.71
N ALA A 124 -11.55 0.01 -16.80
CA ALA A 124 -11.42 -1.45 -16.76
C ALA A 124 -10.11 -1.89 -16.09
N ALA A 125 -8.97 -1.31 -16.46
CA ALA A 125 -7.68 -1.61 -15.85
C ALA A 125 -7.68 -1.36 -14.33
N GLY A 126 -8.25 -0.24 -13.88
CA GLY A 126 -8.35 0.08 -12.46
C GLY A 126 -9.21 -0.91 -11.67
N ILE A 127 -10.33 -1.40 -12.23
CA ILE A 127 -11.16 -2.45 -11.58
C ILE A 127 -10.38 -3.75 -11.46
N ILE A 128 -9.68 -4.16 -12.53
CA ILE A 128 -8.86 -5.39 -12.51
C ILE A 128 -7.77 -5.28 -11.44
N LEU A 129 -7.02 -4.17 -11.40
CA LEU A 129 -5.99 -3.93 -10.39
C LEU A 129 -6.57 -3.94 -8.97
N THR A 130 -7.71 -3.29 -8.76
CA THR A 130 -8.40 -3.30 -7.46
C THR A 130 -8.73 -4.72 -7.00
N ASN A 131 -9.25 -5.56 -7.90
CA ASN A 131 -9.57 -6.96 -7.58
C ASN A 131 -8.31 -7.79 -7.28
N ILE A 132 -7.22 -7.58 -8.02
CA ILE A 132 -5.93 -8.25 -7.76
C ILE A 132 -5.41 -7.86 -6.37
N MET A 133 -5.45 -6.57 -6.03
CA MET A 133 -5.01 -6.09 -4.72
C MET A 133 -5.89 -6.62 -3.58
N CYS A 134 -7.20 -6.66 -3.77
CA CYS A 134 -8.12 -7.26 -2.80
C CYS A 134 -7.79 -8.74 -2.53
N LYS A 135 -7.53 -9.51 -3.59
CA LYS A 135 -7.12 -10.92 -3.46
C LYS A 135 -5.79 -11.05 -2.72
N ALA A 136 -4.79 -10.23 -3.07
CA ALA A 136 -3.47 -10.24 -2.45
C ALA A 136 -3.50 -9.87 -0.96
N MET A 137 -4.50 -9.09 -0.54
CA MET A 137 -4.74 -8.74 0.86
C MET A 137 -5.70 -9.70 1.57
N ASN A 138 -6.15 -10.75 0.89
CA ASN A 138 -7.19 -11.68 1.38
C ASN A 138 -8.45 -10.94 1.87
N ARG A 139 -8.89 -9.93 1.13
CA ARG A 139 -10.06 -9.12 1.45
C ARG A 139 -10.99 -8.99 0.26
N SER A 140 -12.30 -8.96 0.51
CA SER A 140 -13.26 -8.63 -0.55
C SER A 140 -13.34 -7.11 -0.72
N LEU A 141 -13.64 -6.64 -1.95
CA LEU A 141 -13.87 -5.21 -2.21
C LEU A 141 -14.99 -4.65 -1.33
N GLY A 142 -16.04 -5.42 -1.10
CA GLY A 142 -17.10 -5.03 -0.17
C GLY A 142 -16.60 -4.84 1.26
N HIS A 143 -15.68 -5.69 1.72
CA HIS A 143 -15.04 -5.51 3.02
C HIS A 143 -14.25 -4.20 3.07
N VAL A 144 -13.41 -3.92 2.09
CA VAL A 144 -12.61 -2.68 2.02
C VAL A 144 -13.49 -1.43 2.06
N LEU A 145 -14.59 -1.41 1.30
CA LEU A 145 -15.48 -0.24 1.21
C LEU A 145 -16.37 -0.07 2.45
N PHE A 146 -16.69 -1.15 3.17
CA PHE A 146 -17.68 -1.14 4.25
C PHE A 146 -17.12 -1.58 5.62
N SER A 147 -15.88 -2.05 5.71
CA SER A 147 -15.28 -2.51 6.99
C SER A 147 -15.08 -1.36 7.98
N GLY A 148 -14.76 -0.17 7.51
CA GLY A 148 -14.63 1.02 8.37
C GLY A 148 -15.87 1.33 9.22
N PHE A 149 -17.00 0.71 8.92
CA PHE A 149 -18.24 0.83 9.70
C PHE A 149 -18.39 -0.21 10.82
N GLY A 150 -17.39 -1.08 11.04
CA GLY A 150 -17.29 -1.94 12.22
C GLY A 150 -16.71 -1.20 13.43
N ALA A 151 -16.80 -1.79 14.63
CA ALA A 151 -16.13 -1.25 15.80
C ALA A 151 -14.62 -1.18 15.50
N VAL A 152 -14.03 0.01 15.65
CA VAL A 152 -12.56 0.18 15.59
C VAL A 152 -12.01 -0.55 16.82
N LYS A 153 -11.40 -1.71 16.61
CA LYS A 153 -10.67 -2.40 17.66
C LYS A 153 -9.31 -1.71 17.79
N GLU A 154 -8.94 -1.32 18.99
CA GLU A 154 -7.60 -0.81 19.24
C GLU A 154 -6.60 -1.93 19.04
N ALA A 155 -5.60 -1.70 18.20
CA ALA A 155 -4.49 -2.64 18.06
C ALA A 155 -3.72 -2.76 19.36
N THR A 156 -3.28 -3.96 19.68
CA THR A 156 -2.48 -4.21 20.87
C THR A 156 -1.16 -3.47 20.77
N LYS A 157 -0.84 -2.61 21.75
CA LYS A 157 0.47 -1.99 21.83
C LYS A 157 1.52 -3.05 22.12
N VAL A 158 2.58 -3.03 21.36
CA VAL A 158 3.70 -3.96 21.53
C VAL A 158 4.79 -3.25 22.34
N GLU A 159 5.15 -3.83 23.47
CA GLU A 159 6.28 -3.38 24.28
C GLU A 159 7.41 -4.40 24.17
N GLY A 160 8.64 -3.92 23.99
CA GLY A 160 9.82 -4.77 23.88
C GLY A 160 11.10 -3.95 23.77
N GLU A 161 12.23 -4.61 23.90
CA GLU A 161 13.54 -4.00 23.73
C GLU A 161 13.99 -4.13 22.27
N VAL A 162 14.38 -3.03 21.67
CA VAL A 162 14.92 -2.98 20.32
C VAL A 162 16.42 -3.24 20.36
N LYS A 163 16.89 -4.12 19.47
CA LYS A 163 18.32 -4.45 19.34
C LYS A 163 18.90 -3.71 18.14
N PRO A 164 19.49 -2.50 18.30
CA PRO A 164 20.12 -1.79 17.19
C PRO A 164 21.39 -2.50 16.74
N ILE A 165 21.73 -2.35 15.45
CA ILE A 165 22.96 -2.83 14.84
C ILE A 165 23.59 -1.71 14.02
N ASN A 166 24.92 -1.65 13.92
CA ASN A 166 25.65 -0.75 13.04
C ASN A 166 26.01 -1.45 11.70
N SER A 167 26.61 -0.70 10.76
CA SER A 167 26.99 -1.23 9.45
C SER A 167 28.12 -2.27 9.52
N GLU A 168 29.07 -2.08 10.44
CA GLU A 168 30.21 -2.99 10.63
C GLU A 168 29.77 -4.37 11.15
N ASP A 169 28.93 -4.37 12.20
CA ASP A 169 28.38 -5.63 12.74
C ASP A 169 27.42 -6.30 11.74
N ALA A 170 26.65 -5.52 10.99
CA ALA A 170 25.78 -6.05 9.93
C ALA A 170 26.59 -6.70 8.80
N PHE A 171 27.73 -6.09 8.42
CA PHE A 171 28.66 -6.65 7.45
C PHE A 171 29.17 -8.02 7.91
N LEU A 172 29.66 -8.17 9.15
CA LEU A 172 30.20 -9.43 9.66
C LEU A 172 29.19 -10.58 9.61
N ILE A 173 27.91 -10.27 9.91
CA ILE A 173 26.85 -11.29 9.85
C ILE A 173 26.52 -11.65 8.38
N LEU A 174 26.47 -10.66 7.50
CA LEU A 174 26.18 -10.87 6.07
C LEU A 174 27.32 -11.59 5.35
N GLU A 175 28.58 -11.31 5.71
CA GLU A 175 29.75 -11.98 5.16
C GLU A 175 29.75 -13.49 5.48
N ALA A 176 29.30 -13.85 6.67
CA ALA A 176 29.22 -15.25 7.11
C ALA A 176 27.98 -16.00 6.58
N ALA A 177 26.98 -15.30 6.05
CA ALA A 177 25.73 -15.88 5.61
C ALA A 177 25.90 -16.67 4.31
N GLN A 178 25.27 -17.83 4.22
CA GLN A 178 25.18 -18.65 3.02
C GLN A 178 23.91 -18.40 2.21
N SER A 179 22.85 -17.90 2.85
CA SER A 179 21.61 -17.54 2.20
C SER A 179 21.08 -16.20 2.73
N VAL A 180 20.82 -15.27 1.80
CA VAL A 180 20.32 -13.93 2.12
C VAL A 180 19.06 -13.62 1.30
N THR A 181 18.00 -13.20 1.97
CA THR A 181 16.77 -12.81 1.32
C THR A 181 16.47 -11.35 1.58
N PHE A 182 16.45 -10.54 0.51
CA PHE A 182 15.99 -9.16 0.59
C PHE A 182 14.47 -9.08 0.52
N VAL A 183 13.86 -8.30 1.40
CA VAL A 183 12.42 -8.07 1.44
C VAL A 183 12.16 -6.58 1.20
N PRO A 184 12.00 -6.17 -0.07
CA PRO A 184 11.83 -4.77 -0.42
C PRO A 184 10.42 -4.29 -0.09
N GLY A 185 10.32 -3.08 0.45
CA GLY A 185 9.06 -2.39 0.69
C GLY A 185 9.06 -0.99 0.09
N TYR A 186 8.00 -0.24 0.36
CA TYR A 186 7.83 1.11 -0.17
C TYR A 186 8.96 2.07 0.26
N GLY A 187 9.53 1.90 1.45
CA GLY A 187 10.65 2.71 1.91
C GLY A 187 11.90 2.57 1.05
N MET A 188 12.14 1.41 0.43
CA MET A 188 13.22 1.23 -0.56
C MET A 188 12.98 2.14 -1.79
N ALA A 189 11.73 2.20 -2.27
CA ALA A 189 11.35 3.05 -3.40
C ALA A 189 11.54 4.55 -3.08
N VAL A 190 11.12 4.98 -1.88
CA VAL A 190 11.26 6.38 -1.44
C VAL A 190 12.73 6.79 -1.32
N ALA A 191 13.57 5.91 -0.80
CA ALA A 191 15.01 6.13 -0.67
C ALA A 191 15.77 5.94 -1.99
N GLN A 192 15.11 5.44 -3.04
CA GLN A 192 15.77 5.06 -4.31
C GLN A 192 16.98 4.14 -4.08
N ALA A 193 16.79 3.14 -3.21
CA ALA A 193 17.86 2.26 -2.76
C ALA A 193 18.04 1.01 -3.63
N GLN A 194 17.21 0.78 -4.65
CA GLN A 194 17.23 -0.43 -5.46
C GLN A 194 18.59 -0.77 -6.06
N HIS A 195 19.36 0.23 -6.49
CA HIS A 195 20.67 0.01 -7.09
C HIS A 195 21.72 -0.42 -6.07
N VAL A 196 21.74 0.19 -4.88
CA VAL A 196 22.70 -0.21 -3.82
C VAL A 196 22.31 -1.56 -3.20
N VAL A 197 21.03 -1.90 -3.18
CA VAL A 197 20.54 -3.23 -2.78
C VAL A 197 21.01 -4.27 -3.76
N ARG A 198 20.94 -4.00 -5.07
CA ARG A 198 21.48 -4.88 -6.11
C ARG A 198 22.99 -5.05 -5.97
N GLU A 199 23.71 -3.95 -5.74
CA GLU A 199 25.17 -3.98 -5.54
C GLU A 199 25.56 -4.85 -4.35
N LEU A 200 24.85 -4.73 -3.21
CA LEU A 200 25.06 -5.60 -2.06
C LEU A 200 24.78 -7.07 -2.39
N GLY A 201 23.69 -7.34 -3.13
CA GLY A 201 23.37 -8.70 -3.60
C GLY A 201 24.51 -9.31 -4.42
N GLU A 202 25.08 -8.56 -5.37
CA GLU A 202 26.21 -9.03 -6.20
C GLU A 202 27.48 -9.31 -5.39
N LEU A 203 27.73 -8.53 -4.33
CA LEU A 203 28.87 -8.77 -3.43
C LEU A 203 28.66 -10.04 -2.61
N LEU A 204 27.45 -10.27 -2.11
CA LEU A 204 27.11 -11.49 -1.37
C LEU A 204 27.21 -12.74 -2.26
N GLU A 205 26.73 -12.66 -3.51
CA GLU A 205 26.87 -13.74 -4.50
C GLU A 205 28.35 -14.05 -4.80
N LYS A 206 29.19 -13.03 -4.92
CA LYS A 206 30.65 -13.22 -5.09
C LYS A 206 31.29 -13.90 -3.89
N ASN A 207 30.75 -13.68 -2.69
CA ASN A 207 31.18 -14.38 -1.48
C ASN A 207 30.61 -15.81 -1.37
N GLY A 208 29.75 -16.22 -2.32
CA GLY A 208 29.18 -17.57 -2.37
C GLY A 208 27.82 -17.72 -1.70
N ALA A 209 27.18 -16.64 -1.26
CA ALA A 209 25.84 -16.68 -0.72
C ALA A 209 24.77 -16.82 -1.81
N GLU A 210 23.71 -17.58 -1.53
CA GLU A 210 22.50 -17.57 -2.34
C GLU A 210 21.68 -16.32 -2.02
N VAL A 211 21.41 -15.48 -3.04
CA VAL A 211 20.68 -14.22 -2.88
C VAL A 211 19.32 -14.31 -3.57
N THR A 212 18.26 -13.98 -2.82
CA THR A 212 16.89 -13.90 -3.33
C THR A 212 16.21 -12.60 -2.90
N TYR A 213 15.20 -12.20 -3.67
CA TYR A 213 14.38 -11.02 -3.39
C TYR A 213 12.93 -11.46 -3.21
N ALA A 214 12.46 -11.47 -1.97
CA ALA A 214 11.11 -11.90 -1.65
C ALA A 214 10.11 -10.77 -1.89
N ILE A 215 9.23 -10.97 -2.84
CA ILE A 215 8.27 -9.97 -3.29
C ILE A 215 6.90 -10.24 -2.68
N HIS A 216 6.39 -9.25 -1.97
CA HIS A 216 5.00 -9.27 -1.54
C HIS A 216 4.12 -8.57 -2.59
N PRO A 217 2.97 -9.16 -3.01
CA PRO A 217 2.17 -8.64 -4.12
C PRO A 217 1.61 -7.24 -3.91
N VAL A 218 1.45 -6.79 -2.67
CA VAL A 218 1.01 -5.42 -2.34
C VAL A 218 2.11 -4.54 -1.74
N ALA A 219 3.37 -4.99 -1.77
CA ALA A 219 4.48 -4.14 -1.36
C ALA A 219 4.59 -2.92 -2.29
N GLY A 220 4.59 -1.73 -1.71
CA GLY A 220 4.60 -0.49 -2.48
C GLY A 220 3.23 0.18 -2.59
N ARG A 221 2.93 0.78 -3.75
CA ARG A 221 1.69 1.52 -3.99
C ARG A 221 0.84 0.97 -5.13
N MET A 222 1.34 -0.02 -5.84
CA MET A 222 0.65 -0.71 -6.93
C MET A 222 1.16 -2.14 -7.04
N PRO A 223 0.38 -3.08 -7.58
CA PRO A 223 0.84 -4.44 -7.86
C PRO A 223 2.11 -4.43 -8.73
N GLY A 224 3.08 -5.25 -8.36
CA GLY A 224 4.35 -5.35 -9.08
C GLY A 224 5.30 -4.17 -8.90
N HIS A 225 5.04 -3.24 -7.99
CA HIS A 225 5.89 -2.06 -7.78
C HIS A 225 7.35 -2.45 -7.49
N MET A 226 7.57 -3.43 -6.62
CA MET A 226 8.92 -3.88 -6.28
C MET A 226 9.59 -4.61 -7.45
N ASN A 227 8.82 -5.38 -8.23
CA ASN A 227 9.35 -6.03 -9.43
C ASN A 227 9.90 -5.02 -10.45
N VAL A 228 9.17 -3.91 -10.68
CA VAL A 228 9.61 -2.85 -11.60
C VAL A 228 10.90 -2.19 -11.11
N LEU A 229 11.00 -1.84 -9.83
CA LEU A 229 12.19 -1.19 -9.27
C LEU A 229 13.42 -2.12 -9.29
N LEU A 230 13.23 -3.40 -8.98
CA LEU A 230 14.33 -4.38 -9.03
C LEU A 230 14.74 -4.69 -10.47
N ALA A 231 13.78 -4.70 -11.41
CA ALA A 231 14.09 -4.81 -12.84
C ALA A 231 14.86 -3.59 -13.36
N GLU A 232 14.52 -2.36 -12.92
CA GLU A 232 15.27 -1.13 -13.18
C GLU A 232 16.72 -1.22 -12.68
N ALA A 233 16.93 -1.89 -11.52
CA ALA A 233 18.24 -2.15 -10.98
C ALA A 233 18.95 -3.37 -11.63
N ASN A 234 18.38 -3.97 -12.66
CA ASN A 234 18.90 -5.17 -13.35
C ASN A 234 19.03 -6.40 -12.44
N VAL A 235 18.14 -6.58 -11.48
CA VAL A 235 18.05 -7.83 -10.72
C VAL A 235 17.50 -8.93 -11.64
N PRO A 236 18.18 -10.11 -11.73
CA PRO A 236 17.68 -11.24 -12.53
C PRO A 236 16.30 -11.72 -12.07
N TYR A 237 15.44 -12.08 -13.01
CA TYR A 237 14.07 -12.51 -12.71
C TYR A 237 14.00 -13.81 -11.91
N ASP A 238 14.95 -14.68 -12.05
CA ASP A 238 15.07 -15.94 -11.31
C ASP A 238 15.39 -15.74 -9.81
N GLN A 239 15.91 -14.57 -9.45
CA GLN A 239 16.12 -14.16 -8.06
C GLN A 239 14.87 -13.51 -7.42
N LEU A 240 13.88 -13.11 -8.22
CA LEU A 240 12.62 -12.57 -7.73
C LEU A 240 11.68 -13.71 -7.32
N VAL A 241 11.45 -13.87 -6.03
CA VAL A 241 10.67 -14.97 -5.47
C VAL A 241 9.38 -14.43 -4.88
N GLU A 242 8.26 -14.99 -5.28
CA GLU A 242 6.95 -14.64 -4.75
C GLU A 242 6.82 -15.06 -3.27
N MET A 243 5.97 -14.35 -2.53
CA MET A 243 5.71 -14.62 -1.11
C MET A 243 5.34 -16.08 -0.84
N ASP A 244 4.50 -16.68 -1.69
CA ASP A 244 4.02 -18.05 -1.52
C ASP A 244 5.12 -19.09 -1.73
N ASP A 245 6.15 -18.76 -2.50
CA ASP A 245 7.29 -19.63 -2.77
C ASP A 245 8.41 -19.48 -1.75
N ILE A 246 8.57 -18.29 -1.13
CA ILE A 246 9.60 -18.07 -0.13
C ILE A 246 9.17 -18.51 1.26
N ASN A 247 7.90 -18.30 1.64
CA ASN A 247 7.40 -18.62 2.98
C ASN A 247 7.65 -20.07 3.43
N PRO A 248 7.52 -21.10 2.58
CA PRO A 248 7.79 -22.48 2.96
C PRO A 248 9.27 -22.80 3.27
N ARG A 249 10.19 -21.92 2.89
CA ARG A 249 11.65 -22.12 3.05
C ARG A 249 12.35 -20.99 3.80
N ILE A 250 11.60 -20.02 4.31
CA ILE A 250 12.15 -18.84 5.01
C ILE A 250 12.91 -19.22 6.29
N ASP A 251 12.57 -20.33 6.92
CA ASP A 251 13.24 -20.91 8.09
C ASP A 251 14.68 -21.37 7.81
N LYS A 252 15.02 -21.56 6.52
CA LYS A 252 16.37 -21.95 6.06
C LYS A 252 17.22 -20.75 5.67
N VAL A 253 16.63 -19.56 5.66
CA VAL A 253 17.33 -18.32 5.32
C VAL A 253 18.15 -17.85 6.52
N ASP A 254 19.47 -17.67 6.31
CA ASP A 254 20.36 -17.19 7.36
C ASP A 254 20.07 -15.74 7.73
N VAL A 255 19.94 -14.87 6.72
CA VAL A 255 19.65 -13.45 6.96
C VAL A 255 18.53 -12.97 6.04
N ALA A 256 17.44 -12.49 6.64
CA ALA A 256 16.38 -11.76 5.95
C ALA A 256 16.59 -10.24 6.16
N VAL A 257 16.76 -9.51 5.05
CA VAL A 257 17.01 -8.06 5.07
C VAL A 257 15.75 -7.32 4.63
N VAL A 258 15.01 -6.76 5.59
CA VAL A 258 13.78 -6.01 5.36
C VAL A 258 14.12 -4.54 5.08
N ILE A 259 13.77 -4.05 3.89
CA ILE A 259 14.15 -2.72 3.43
C ILE A 259 12.92 -1.85 3.23
N GLY A 260 12.58 -1.04 4.23
CA GLY A 260 11.45 -0.12 4.15
C GLY A 260 10.09 -0.80 3.98
N ALA A 261 9.95 -2.04 4.42
CA ALA A 261 8.69 -2.76 4.58
C ALA A 261 8.23 -2.71 6.04
N ASN A 262 6.92 -2.75 6.29
CA ASN A 262 6.34 -2.81 7.61
C ASN A 262 5.16 -3.79 7.66
N ASP A 263 4.01 -3.42 7.09
CA ASP A 263 2.78 -4.20 7.22
C ASP A 263 2.88 -5.58 6.58
N VAL A 264 3.58 -5.68 5.45
CA VAL A 264 3.78 -6.93 4.68
C VAL A 264 4.71 -7.97 5.34
N VAL A 265 5.35 -7.58 6.45
CA VAL A 265 6.19 -8.47 7.28
C VAL A 265 5.74 -8.45 8.75
N ASN A 266 4.54 -7.94 9.03
CA ASN A 266 4.05 -7.75 10.40
C ASN A 266 3.35 -9.01 10.92
N PRO A 267 3.90 -9.73 11.93
CA PRO A 267 3.30 -10.92 12.50
C PRO A 267 1.90 -10.69 13.12
N ALA A 268 1.53 -9.43 13.46
CA ALA A 268 0.20 -9.10 13.93
C ALA A 268 -0.90 -9.43 12.91
N ALA A 269 -0.57 -9.44 11.62
CA ALA A 269 -1.49 -9.88 10.57
C ALA A 269 -1.90 -11.37 10.70
N ARG A 270 -1.06 -12.17 11.33
CA ARG A 270 -1.29 -13.60 11.57
C ARG A 270 -1.81 -13.88 12.98
N ASN A 271 -1.30 -13.17 13.99
CA ASN A 271 -1.42 -13.55 15.39
C ASN A 271 -2.41 -12.70 16.20
N ASP A 272 -2.78 -11.50 15.74
CA ASP A 272 -3.67 -10.59 16.47
C ASP A 272 -5.00 -10.38 15.72
N GLU A 273 -6.05 -11.07 16.18
CA GLU A 273 -7.41 -10.95 15.62
C GLU A 273 -8.02 -9.54 15.75
N ASN A 274 -7.45 -8.69 16.60
CA ASN A 274 -7.91 -7.31 16.76
C ASN A 274 -7.17 -6.35 15.82
N SER A 275 -6.10 -6.80 15.18
CA SER A 275 -5.31 -5.98 14.26
C SER A 275 -6.12 -5.61 13.01
N PRO A 276 -6.06 -4.36 12.55
CA PRO A 276 -6.67 -3.93 11.27
C PRO A 276 -6.14 -4.70 10.05
N ILE A 277 -4.93 -5.28 10.16
CA ILE A 277 -4.30 -6.07 9.09
C ILE A 277 -4.50 -7.58 9.25
N TYR A 278 -5.27 -8.02 10.25
CA TYR A 278 -5.51 -9.46 10.48
C TYR A 278 -6.05 -10.18 9.25
N GLY A 279 -5.49 -11.36 8.97
CA GLY A 279 -5.82 -12.18 7.81
C GLY A 279 -5.16 -11.76 6.50
N MET A 280 -4.36 -10.68 6.49
CA MET A 280 -3.51 -10.34 5.35
C MET A 280 -2.34 -11.33 5.28
N PRO A 281 -2.07 -11.95 4.12
CA PRO A 281 -0.86 -12.73 3.91
C PRO A 281 0.38 -11.85 4.12
N ILE A 282 1.42 -12.41 4.71
CA ILE A 282 2.69 -11.71 4.97
C ILE A 282 3.89 -12.59 4.61
N ILE A 283 5.04 -11.98 4.39
CA ILE A 283 6.31 -12.71 4.33
C ILE A 283 6.74 -12.99 5.78
N ASN A 284 6.88 -14.27 6.14
CA ASN A 284 7.13 -14.72 7.50
C ASN A 284 8.61 -14.59 7.87
N VAL A 285 9.19 -13.39 7.73
CA VAL A 285 10.62 -13.14 8.00
C VAL A 285 11.03 -13.44 9.45
N ASP A 286 10.08 -13.41 10.37
CA ASP A 286 10.27 -13.76 11.78
C ASP A 286 10.76 -15.21 12.00
N TYR A 287 10.62 -16.08 11.00
CA TYR A 287 11.14 -17.46 11.01
C TYR A 287 12.57 -17.59 10.49
N ALA A 288 13.14 -16.56 9.85
CA ALA A 288 14.54 -16.57 9.42
C ALA A 288 15.49 -16.62 10.64
N GLN A 289 16.72 -17.10 10.46
CA GLN A 289 17.67 -17.20 11.59
C GLN A 289 18.04 -15.81 12.13
N THR A 290 18.25 -14.83 11.25
CA THR A 290 18.48 -13.43 11.61
C THR A 290 17.67 -12.52 10.71
N VAL A 291 17.11 -11.46 11.29
CA VAL A 291 16.33 -10.48 10.55
C VAL A 291 16.95 -9.09 10.72
N PHE A 292 17.35 -8.46 9.63
CA PHE A 292 17.73 -7.06 9.62
C PHE A 292 16.56 -6.21 9.15
N VAL A 293 16.18 -5.21 9.92
CA VAL A 293 15.13 -4.28 9.55
C VAL A 293 15.74 -2.88 9.38
N LEU A 294 15.72 -2.40 8.14
CA LEU A 294 16.17 -1.05 7.81
C LEU A 294 15.00 -0.08 7.90
N LYS A 295 15.08 0.84 8.83
CA LYS A 295 14.03 1.82 9.10
C LYS A 295 14.59 3.13 9.62
N ARG A 296 13.96 4.26 9.27
CA ARG A 296 14.42 5.58 9.74
C ARG A 296 14.12 5.82 11.22
N SER A 297 13.04 5.25 11.73
CA SER A 297 12.58 5.42 13.11
C SER A 297 11.62 4.31 13.50
N MET A 298 11.25 4.22 14.77
CA MET A 298 10.25 3.26 15.28
C MET A 298 8.80 3.64 14.98
N ALA A 299 8.55 4.71 14.21
CA ALA A 299 7.19 5.10 13.84
C ALA A 299 6.43 3.92 13.20
N SER A 300 5.16 3.77 13.51
CA SER A 300 4.28 2.75 12.90
C SER A 300 4.26 2.90 11.38
N GLY A 301 3.92 1.82 10.68
CA GLY A 301 3.74 1.83 9.23
C GLY A 301 2.45 2.53 8.83
N PHE A 302 2.13 2.40 7.54
CA PHE A 302 0.99 3.07 6.92
C PHE A 302 -0.37 2.63 7.49
N SER A 303 -0.44 1.38 7.99
CA SER A 303 -1.62 0.86 8.69
C SER A 303 -1.84 1.47 10.08
N GLY A 304 -0.82 2.13 10.65
CA GLY A 304 -0.83 2.63 12.02
C GLY A 304 -0.70 1.52 13.08
N VAL A 305 -0.35 0.29 12.68
CA VAL A 305 -0.20 -0.87 13.57
C VAL A 305 1.26 -1.03 13.98
N ASP A 306 1.49 -1.26 15.27
CA ASP A 306 2.81 -1.62 15.77
C ASP A 306 3.24 -2.98 15.24
N ASN A 307 4.55 -3.14 15.00
CA ASN A 307 5.07 -4.38 14.43
C ASN A 307 5.91 -5.16 15.46
N PRO A 308 5.38 -6.30 15.95
CA PRO A 308 6.09 -7.16 16.90
C PRO A 308 7.44 -7.68 16.39
N LEU A 309 7.63 -7.76 15.07
CA LEU A 309 8.89 -8.17 14.44
C LEU A 309 10.09 -7.37 14.95
N PHE A 310 9.91 -6.08 15.21
CA PHE A 310 11.02 -5.18 15.60
C PHE A 310 11.58 -5.50 16.98
N PHE A 311 10.84 -6.23 17.81
CA PHE A 311 11.21 -6.66 19.13
C PHE A 311 11.59 -8.16 19.21
N GLY A 312 11.64 -8.82 18.05
CA GLY A 312 12.00 -10.24 17.96
C GLY A 312 13.43 -10.51 18.43
N ASP A 313 13.64 -11.70 19.00
CA ASP A 313 14.97 -12.10 19.53
C ASP A 313 16.02 -12.20 18.42
N ASN A 314 15.61 -12.62 17.24
CA ASN A 314 16.43 -12.73 16.04
C ASN A 314 16.47 -11.44 15.21
N THR A 315 15.77 -10.36 15.60
CA THR A 315 15.70 -9.10 14.84
C THR A 315 16.77 -8.12 15.30
N ARG A 316 17.36 -7.43 14.34
CA ARG A 316 18.32 -6.34 14.51
C ARG A 316 17.86 -5.14 13.70
N MET A 317 17.85 -3.97 14.31
CA MET A 317 17.38 -2.73 13.69
C MET A 317 18.56 -1.90 13.20
N LEU A 318 18.66 -1.71 11.89
CA LEU A 318 19.62 -0.80 11.27
C LEU A 318 18.90 0.53 10.97
N PHE A 319 19.08 1.50 11.87
CA PHE A 319 18.44 2.80 11.76
C PHE A 319 19.15 3.72 10.77
N GLY A 320 18.38 4.37 9.91
CA GLY A 320 18.89 5.35 8.96
C GLY A 320 18.09 5.39 7.66
N ASP A 321 18.58 6.20 6.73
CA ASP A 321 18.11 6.18 5.35
C ASP A 321 18.55 4.88 4.68
N ALA A 322 17.63 4.18 4.01
CA ALA A 322 17.90 2.84 3.46
C ALA A 322 19.08 2.84 2.46
N LYS A 323 19.17 3.87 1.60
CA LYS A 323 20.26 3.99 0.63
C LYS A 323 21.61 4.20 1.32
N GLN A 324 21.65 5.09 2.30
CA GLN A 324 22.88 5.39 3.03
C GLN A 324 23.33 4.22 3.90
N SER A 325 22.40 3.57 4.61
CA SER A 325 22.71 2.43 5.47
C SER A 325 23.24 1.24 4.67
N ILE A 326 22.62 0.92 3.52
CA ILE A 326 23.11 -0.18 2.66
C ILE A 326 24.43 0.21 1.99
N ALA A 327 24.59 1.46 1.55
CA ALA A 327 25.86 1.92 0.98
C ALA A 327 27.02 1.84 1.99
N ALA A 328 26.77 2.08 3.28
CA ALA A 328 27.76 1.89 4.33
C ALA A 328 28.17 0.41 4.46
N VAL A 329 27.19 -0.53 4.45
CA VAL A 329 27.50 -1.96 4.47
C VAL A 329 28.27 -2.38 3.20
N VAL A 330 27.90 -1.88 2.02
CA VAL A 330 28.61 -2.13 0.75
C VAL A 330 30.06 -1.64 0.82
N ALA A 331 30.32 -0.52 1.50
CA ALA A 331 31.67 0.01 1.67
C ALA A 331 32.55 -0.93 2.49
N GLU A 332 32.03 -1.59 3.53
CA GLU A 332 32.73 -2.60 4.32
C GLU A 332 33.13 -3.82 3.48
N PHE A 333 32.29 -4.26 2.54
CA PHE A 333 32.60 -5.36 1.61
C PHE A 333 33.72 -5.01 0.61
N LYS A 334 34.04 -3.73 0.42
CA LYS A 334 35.06 -3.26 -0.54
C LYS A 334 36.40 -2.94 0.12
N THR A 335 36.47 -2.92 1.45
CA THR A 335 37.69 -2.72 2.24
C THR A 335 38.39 -4.02 2.50
#